data_7328a20f16c2f4278afe83b51c9cf341
#
_entry.id   7328a20f16c2f4278afe83b51c9cf341
#
_cell.length_a   1.000
_cell.length_b   1.000
_cell.length_c   1.000
_cell.angle_alpha   90.00
_cell.angle_beta   90.00
_cell.angle_gamma   90.00
#
_symmetry.space_group_name_H-M   'P 1'
#
loop_
_entity.id
_entity.type
_entity.pdbx_description
1 polymer ?
#
loop_
_entity_poly.entity_id
_entity_poly.type
_entity_poly.pdbx_seq_one_letter_code
_entity_poly.pdbx_strand_id
1 'polypeptide(L)'
;MSKKKIVGTIAAMLTVSIIFITTAANTIEPREDLTILEKGLRIAASPFQHGMAAIDDWRGRVMYFFVDRTQLQEENIFLKKEISLLKQEVDTLKDAALENERLREMLAYQEETKGQYNLQVAKIIAENDSNLQHTVILNLGSDDGVASGMSVINQNGLIGRVINVQPSTSEVLLLSDRESAVGARVWATRETIGVAEGGGDNDAFLELIHLAHDAEIQEGDEIITSGLDSIF
;
A
#
# COMPACT_ATOMS: atom_id res chain seq x y z
N MET A 1 46.47 33.27 13.12
CA MET A 1 47.27 32.83 14.29
C MET A 1 47.16 31.33 14.43
N SER A 2 48.30 30.62 14.50
CA SER A 2 48.32 29.15 14.52
C SER A 2 47.70 28.60 15.81
N LYS A 3 46.82 27.57 15.66
CA LYS A 3 46.13 26.87 16.79
C LYS A 3 47.11 26.46 17.92
N LYS A 4 48.40 26.18 17.59
CA LYS A 4 49.44 25.87 18.56
C LYS A 4 49.77 27.03 19.50
N LYS A 5 49.69 28.30 19.02
CA LYS A 5 49.94 29.50 19.90
C LYS A 5 48.81 29.75 20.88
N ILE A 6 47.55 29.46 20.48
CA ILE A 6 46.36 29.63 21.35
C ILE A 6 46.39 28.58 22.47
N VAL A 7 46.72 27.34 22.19
CA VAL A 7 46.85 26.26 23.17
C VAL A 7 47.97 26.55 24.17
N GLY A 8 49.13 27.08 23.70
CA GLY A 8 50.24 27.49 24.56
C GLY A 8 49.88 28.63 25.52
N THR A 9 49.12 29.62 25.05
CA THR A 9 48.67 30.73 25.94
C THR A 9 47.65 30.29 26.96
N ILE A 10 46.74 29.38 26.63
CA ILE A 10 45.77 28.82 27.59
C ILE A 10 46.49 27.95 28.64
N ALA A 11 47.46 27.13 28.23
CA ALA A 11 48.24 26.32 29.14
C ALA A 11 49.09 27.21 30.10
N ALA A 12 49.70 28.28 29.60
CA ALA A 12 50.43 29.23 30.42
C ALA A 12 49.53 29.98 31.44
N MET A 13 48.32 30.37 31.05
CA MET A 13 47.34 30.96 31.97
C MET A 13 46.90 29.98 33.08
N LEU A 14 46.68 28.72 32.73
CA LEU A 14 46.30 27.68 33.71
C LEU A 14 47.45 27.41 34.70
N THR A 15 48.68 27.35 34.25
CA THR A 15 49.85 27.16 35.19
C THR A 15 50.04 28.33 36.12
N VAL A 16 49.90 29.55 35.63
CA VAL A 16 49.95 30.77 36.47
C VAL A 16 48.81 30.79 37.48
N SER A 17 47.60 30.40 37.10
CA SER A 17 46.46 30.31 37.99
C SER A 17 46.65 29.26 39.09
N ILE A 18 47.22 28.10 38.75
CA ILE A 18 47.51 27.04 39.75
C ILE A 18 48.62 27.45 40.68
N ILE A 19 49.66 28.10 40.21
CA ILE A 19 50.72 28.64 41.09
C ILE A 19 50.19 29.71 42.03
N PHE A 20 49.27 30.57 41.56
CA PHE A 20 48.62 31.58 42.38
C PHE A 20 47.73 30.99 43.48
N ILE A 21 46.99 29.94 43.14
CA ILE A 21 46.12 29.23 44.09
C ILE A 21 46.97 28.49 45.15
N THR A 22 48.08 27.86 44.78
CA THR A 22 48.92 27.12 45.70
C THR A 22 49.70 28.05 46.63
N THR A 23 50.19 29.23 46.14
CA THR A 23 50.82 30.25 46.99
C THR A 23 49.80 30.89 47.93
N ALA A 24 48.58 31.17 47.49
CA ALA A 24 47.53 31.70 48.35
C ALA A 24 47.10 30.71 49.46
N ALA A 25 47.06 29.39 49.13
CA ALA A 25 46.71 28.35 50.10
C ALA A 25 47.77 28.11 51.17
N ASN A 26 49.04 28.32 50.85
CA ASN A 26 50.17 28.15 51.86
C ASN A 26 50.46 29.35 52.71
N THR A 27 49.82 30.49 52.47
CA THR A 27 50.12 31.74 53.21
C THR A 27 49.05 32.07 54.29
N ILE A 28 48.10 31.20 54.52
CA ILE A 28 47.02 31.46 55.48
C ILE A 28 47.42 30.93 56.87
N GLU A 29 48.15 31.69 57.62
CA GLU A 29 48.08 31.60 59.05
C GLU A 29 46.84 32.41 59.58
N PRO A 30 46.16 31.94 60.63
CA PRO A 30 44.90 32.57 61.05
C PRO A 30 45.25 33.88 61.82
N ARG A 31 45.08 35.02 61.20
CA ARG A 31 45.12 36.33 61.83
C ARG A 31 43.73 36.95 61.85
N GLU A 32 43.30 37.39 63.01
CA GLU A 32 41.95 37.90 63.32
C GLU A 32 41.56 39.22 62.66
N ASP A 33 42.44 39.89 61.90
CA ASP A 33 42.15 41.15 61.24
C ASP A 33 42.21 41.07 59.75
N LEU A 34 41.04 41.01 59.11
CA LEU A 34 40.86 41.01 57.66
C LEU A 34 41.34 42.36 57.07
N THR A 35 42.47 42.37 56.39
CA THR A 35 43.03 43.51 55.67
C THR A 35 42.12 43.89 54.46
N ILE A 36 42.09 45.19 54.14
CA ILE A 36 41.25 45.80 53.08
C ILE A 36 41.42 45.03 51.73
N LEU A 37 42.58 44.41 51.50
CA LEU A 37 42.85 43.56 50.32
C LEU A 37 42.06 42.27 50.30
N GLU A 38 41.84 41.61 51.45
CA GLU A 38 41.01 40.37 51.49
C GLU A 38 39.52 40.64 51.29
N LYS A 39 39.02 41.78 51.75
CA LYS A 39 37.64 42.20 51.44
C LYS A 39 37.47 42.48 49.96
N GLY A 40 38.47 43.06 49.28
CA GLY A 40 38.46 43.31 47.85
C GLY A 40 38.47 42.01 47.04
N LEU A 41 39.27 41.02 47.43
CA LEU A 41 39.33 39.74 46.74
C LEU A 41 38.03 38.91 46.90
N ARG A 42 37.41 38.98 48.06
CA ARG A 42 36.14 38.30 48.36
C ARG A 42 34.96 38.89 47.56
N ILE A 43 34.97 40.21 47.38
CA ILE A 43 33.97 40.90 46.55
C ILE A 43 34.18 40.61 45.06
N ALA A 44 35.47 40.48 44.63
CA ALA A 44 35.78 40.17 43.23
C ALA A 44 35.53 38.68 42.88
N ALA A 45 35.59 37.77 43.87
CA ALA A 45 35.34 36.33 43.63
C ALA A 45 33.85 35.96 43.71
N SER A 46 33.01 36.79 44.36
CA SER A 46 31.58 36.51 44.51
C SER A 46 30.79 36.42 43.20
N PRO A 47 31.02 37.22 42.15
CA PRO A 47 30.32 37.08 40.88
C PRO A 47 30.71 35.81 40.14
N PHE A 48 31.90 35.25 40.38
CA PHE A 48 32.36 34.02 39.72
C PHE A 48 31.65 32.78 40.24
N GLN A 49 31.32 32.74 41.55
CA GLN A 49 30.55 31.62 42.13
C GLN A 49 29.10 31.60 41.68
N HIS A 50 28.49 32.78 41.49
CA HIS A 50 27.13 32.88 40.97
C HIS A 50 27.06 32.61 39.44
N GLY A 51 28.13 32.89 38.70
CA GLY A 51 28.23 32.61 37.29
C GLY A 51 28.31 31.09 36.95
N MET A 52 29.00 30.32 37.79
CA MET A 52 29.10 28.86 37.56
C MET A 52 27.78 28.13 37.84
N ALA A 53 27.01 28.53 38.83
CA ALA A 53 25.68 27.96 39.10
C ALA A 53 24.69 28.28 37.97
N ALA A 54 24.77 29.46 37.36
CA ALA A 54 23.94 29.85 36.23
C ALA A 54 24.28 29.09 34.94
N ILE A 55 25.55 28.68 34.76
CA ILE A 55 26.00 27.89 33.62
C ILE A 55 25.51 26.46 33.72
N ASP A 56 25.48 25.85 34.88
CA ASP A 56 24.95 24.49 35.09
C ASP A 56 23.45 24.42 34.87
N ASP A 57 22.70 25.41 35.33
CA ASP A 57 21.26 25.53 35.09
C ASP A 57 20.94 25.77 33.58
N TRP A 58 21.77 26.51 32.89
CA TRP A 58 21.61 26.78 31.47
C TRP A 58 21.96 25.53 30.62
N ARG A 59 23.04 24.83 30.98
CA ARG A 59 23.41 23.54 30.33
C ARG A 59 22.33 22.49 30.53
N GLY A 60 21.76 22.37 31.70
CA GLY A 60 20.63 21.49 32.00
C GLY A 60 19.42 21.79 31.08
N ARG A 61 19.01 23.06 31.06
CA ARG A 61 17.85 23.48 30.22
C ARG A 61 18.07 23.26 28.73
N VAL A 62 19.25 23.57 28.22
CA VAL A 62 19.58 23.37 26.79
C VAL A 62 19.62 21.86 26.47
N MET A 63 20.17 21.04 27.34
CA MET A 63 20.25 19.59 27.12
C MET A 63 18.87 18.94 27.21
N TYR A 64 17.98 19.35 28.10
CA TYR A 64 16.58 18.89 28.12
C TYR A 64 15.82 19.27 26.86
N PHE A 65 16.04 20.46 26.30
CA PHE A 65 15.40 20.90 25.05
C PHE A 65 15.81 20.06 23.82
N PHE A 66 17.05 19.59 23.80
CA PHE A 66 17.53 18.77 22.65
C PHE A 66 17.17 17.28 22.78
N VAL A 67 17.20 16.74 23.99
CA VAL A 67 16.82 15.34 24.26
C VAL A 67 15.34 15.13 24.01
N ASP A 68 14.48 16.06 24.43
CA ASP A 68 13.03 15.97 24.25
C ASP A 68 12.62 16.01 22.76
N ARG A 69 13.33 16.80 21.95
CA ARG A 69 13.04 16.90 20.51
C ARG A 69 13.44 15.66 19.71
N THR A 70 14.53 15.02 20.04
CA THR A 70 14.97 13.78 19.37
C THR A 70 14.05 12.61 19.72
N GLN A 71 13.66 12.48 20.97
CA GLN A 71 12.71 11.47 21.42
C GLN A 71 11.34 11.64 20.76
N LEU A 72 10.82 12.87 20.71
CA LEU A 72 9.56 13.16 20.01
C LEU A 72 9.63 12.90 18.49
N GLN A 73 10.78 13.12 17.88
CA GLN A 73 10.97 12.80 16.46
C GLN A 73 11.01 11.28 16.23
N GLU A 74 11.73 10.55 17.07
CA GLU A 74 11.79 9.09 17.01
C GLU A 74 10.40 8.47 17.25
N GLU A 75 9.67 8.95 18.24
CA GLU A 75 8.29 8.54 18.51
C GLU A 75 7.36 8.86 17.34
N ASN A 76 7.49 10.03 16.73
CA ASN A 76 6.69 10.42 15.57
C ASN A 76 6.98 9.52 14.35
N ILE A 77 8.25 9.17 14.14
CA ILE A 77 8.65 8.23 13.06
C ILE A 77 8.11 6.83 13.38
N PHE A 78 8.22 6.39 14.62
CA PHE A 78 7.70 5.09 15.05
C PHE A 78 6.18 5.00 14.88
N LEU A 79 5.44 6.00 15.38
CA LEU A 79 3.98 6.07 15.23
C LEU A 79 3.54 6.13 13.77
N LYS A 80 4.24 6.88 12.92
CA LYS A 80 3.95 6.90 11.48
C LYS A 80 4.15 5.54 10.82
N LYS A 81 5.20 4.82 11.22
CA LYS A 81 5.45 3.46 10.74
C LYS A 81 4.36 2.49 11.22
N GLU A 82 3.95 2.58 12.47
CA GLU A 82 2.87 1.78 13.04
C GLU A 82 1.53 2.06 12.34
N ILE A 83 1.19 3.33 12.12
CA ILE A 83 0.02 3.73 11.34
C ILE A 83 0.07 3.16 9.92
N SER A 84 1.24 3.16 9.27
CA SER A 84 1.40 2.58 7.93
C SER A 84 1.16 1.07 7.91
N LEU A 85 1.69 0.35 8.91
CA LEU A 85 1.48 -1.10 9.04
C LEU A 85 0.02 -1.43 9.34
N LEU A 86 -0.60 -0.69 10.27
CA LEU A 86 -2.02 -0.89 10.59
C LEU A 86 -2.93 -0.58 9.40
N LYS A 87 -2.62 0.44 8.61
CA LYS A 87 -3.36 0.70 7.36
C LYS A 87 -3.23 -0.44 6.37
N GLN A 88 -2.03 -0.98 6.18
CA GLN A 88 -1.81 -2.13 5.30
C GLN A 88 -2.57 -3.36 5.80
N GLU A 89 -2.60 -3.60 7.10
CA GLU A 89 -3.38 -4.69 7.70
C GLU A 89 -4.89 -4.50 7.49
N VAL A 90 -5.39 -3.28 7.71
CA VAL A 90 -6.80 -2.93 7.45
C VAL A 90 -7.16 -3.14 5.97
N ASP A 91 -6.29 -2.77 5.05
CA ASP A 91 -6.54 -2.95 3.62
C ASP A 91 -6.56 -4.44 3.26
N THR A 92 -5.62 -5.25 3.76
CA THR A 92 -5.64 -6.71 3.54
C THR A 92 -6.88 -7.38 4.14
N LEU A 93 -7.35 -6.94 5.31
CA LEU A 93 -8.57 -7.46 5.92
C LEU A 93 -9.82 -7.07 5.13
N LYS A 94 -9.87 -5.85 4.58
CA LYS A 94 -10.97 -5.43 3.70
C LYS A 94 -11.02 -6.26 2.43
N ASP A 95 -9.87 -6.49 1.78
CA ASP A 95 -9.80 -7.31 0.57
C ASP A 95 -10.25 -8.74 0.86
N ALA A 96 -9.83 -9.31 1.99
CA ALA A 96 -10.28 -10.63 2.41
C ALA A 96 -11.79 -10.69 2.72
N ALA A 97 -12.35 -9.63 3.29
CA ALA A 97 -13.79 -9.54 3.56
C ALA A 97 -14.61 -9.45 2.27
N LEU A 98 -14.18 -8.63 1.30
CA LEU A 98 -14.81 -8.52 -0.01
C LEU A 98 -14.74 -9.84 -0.78
N GLU A 99 -13.58 -10.49 -0.75
CA GLU A 99 -13.43 -11.81 -1.39
C GLU A 99 -14.33 -12.87 -0.73
N ASN A 100 -14.47 -12.84 0.61
CA ASN A 100 -15.37 -13.74 1.31
C ASN A 100 -16.85 -13.53 0.93
N GLU A 101 -17.27 -12.28 0.81
CA GLU A 101 -18.60 -11.92 0.35
C GLU A 101 -18.84 -12.43 -1.09
N ARG A 102 -17.91 -12.14 -1.99
CA ARG A 102 -17.97 -12.62 -3.38
C ARG A 102 -18.04 -14.15 -3.49
N LEU A 103 -17.25 -14.86 -2.69
CA LEU A 103 -17.27 -16.33 -2.68
C LEU A 103 -18.62 -16.87 -2.15
N ARG A 104 -19.21 -16.21 -1.16
CA ARG A 104 -20.55 -16.58 -0.66
C ARG A 104 -21.63 -16.38 -1.72
N GLU A 105 -21.60 -15.28 -2.44
CA GLU A 105 -22.52 -15.02 -3.54
C GLU A 105 -22.38 -16.07 -4.65
N MET A 106 -21.16 -16.43 -5.02
CA MET A 106 -20.91 -17.49 -6.01
C MET A 106 -21.43 -18.86 -5.55
N LEU A 107 -21.21 -19.21 -4.28
CA LEU A 107 -21.72 -20.47 -3.72
C LEU A 107 -23.26 -20.48 -3.67
N ALA A 108 -23.88 -19.36 -3.31
CA ALA A 108 -25.35 -19.24 -3.33
C ALA A 108 -25.88 -19.41 -4.76
N TYR A 109 -25.27 -18.77 -5.74
CA TYR A 109 -25.62 -18.92 -7.15
C TYR A 109 -25.43 -20.35 -7.65
N GLN A 110 -24.33 -21.01 -7.28
CA GLN A 110 -24.09 -22.42 -7.61
C GLN A 110 -25.17 -23.34 -7.00
N GLU A 111 -25.57 -23.09 -5.76
CA GLU A 111 -26.63 -23.88 -5.11
C GLU A 111 -28.01 -23.66 -5.73
N GLU A 112 -28.34 -22.43 -6.07
CA GLU A 112 -29.61 -22.07 -6.71
C GLU A 112 -29.75 -22.69 -8.11
N THR A 113 -28.64 -22.76 -8.87
CA THR A 113 -28.61 -23.35 -10.22
C THR A 113 -28.34 -24.85 -10.23
N LYS A 114 -28.14 -25.47 -9.06
CA LYS A 114 -27.88 -26.90 -8.91
C LYS A 114 -29.05 -27.73 -9.44
N GLY A 115 -28.79 -28.49 -10.46
CA GLY A 115 -29.79 -29.31 -11.18
C GLY A 115 -30.15 -28.79 -12.59
N GLN A 116 -29.80 -27.54 -12.89
CA GLN A 116 -29.87 -27.01 -14.24
C GLN A 116 -28.46 -27.04 -14.92
N TYR A 117 -27.43 -26.64 -14.14
CA TYR A 117 -26.06 -26.57 -14.60
C TYR A 117 -25.10 -27.18 -13.57
N ASN A 118 -24.01 -27.79 -14.07
CA ASN A 118 -22.92 -28.25 -13.25
C ASN A 118 -21.82 -27.16 -13.23
N LEU A 119 -22.00 -26.15 -12.39
CA LEU A 119 -21.09 -25.02 -12.29
C LEU A 119 -19.90 -25.31 -11.38
N GLN A 120 -18.73 -24.85 -11.80
CA GLN A 120 -17.51 -24.86 -10.99
C GLN A 120 -16.99 -23.43 -10.84
N VAL A 121 -16.51 -23.09 -9.64
CA VAL A 121 -15.95 -21.77 -9.35
C VAL A 121 -14.47 -21.76 -9.69
N ALA A 122 -14.09 -20.89 -10.61
CA ALA A 122 -12.71 -20.70 -11.05
C ALA A 122 -12.19 -19.31 -10.67
N LYS A 123 -10.86 -19.21 -10.55
CA LYS A 123 -10.17 -17.94 -10.37
C LYS A 123 -9.34 -17.61 -11.61
N ILE A 124 -9.40 -16.37 -12.07
CA ILE A 124 -8.51 -15.85 -13.09
C ILE A 124 -7.12 -15.69 -12.46
N ILE A 125 -6.13 -16.37 -13.03
CA ILE A 125 -4.73 -16.32 -12.55
C ILE A 125 -3.81 -15.54 -13.48
N ALA A 126 -4.21 -15.34 -14.72
CA ALA A 126 -3.50 -14.48 -15.68
C ALA A 126 -4.48 -13.95 -16.71
N GLU A 127 -4.14 -12.82 -17.29
CA GLU A 127 -4.84 -12.19 -18.41
C GLU A 127 -3.81 -11.92 -19.52
N ASN A 128 -4.18 -12.25 -20.74
CA ASN A 128 -3.38 -11.98 -21.92
C ASN A 128 -4.17 -11.01 -22.81
N ASP A 129 -3.81 -9.75 -22.67
CA ASP A 129 -4.38 -8.66 -23.46
C ASP A 129 -3.36 -8.30 -24.56
N SER A 130 -3.44 -9.01 -25.66
CA SER A 130 -2.64 -8.73 -26.84
C SER A 130 -3.54 -8.19 -27.96
N ASN A 131 -2.98 -7.39 -28.85
CA ASN A 131 -3.71 -6.88 -30.03
C ASN A 131 -4.27 -7.99 -30.96
N LEU A 132 -3.95 -9.24 -30.66
CA LEU A 132 -4.34 -10.39 -31.47
C LEU A 132 -5.41 -11.26 -30.82
N GLN A 133 -5.39 -11.40 -29.50
CA GLN A 133 -6.33 -12.22 -28.73
C GLN A 133 -6.52 -11.71 -27.32
N HIS A 134 -7.78 -11.66 -26.88
CA HIS A 134 -8.15 -11.36 -25.49
C HIS A 134 -8.53 -12.65 -24.78
N THR A 135 -7.57 -13.19 -24.01
CA THR A 135 -7.77 -14.45 -23.29
C THR A 135 -7.47 -14.28 -21.80
N VAL A 136 -8.11 -15.09 -20.98
CA VAL A 136 -7.81 -15.23 -19.57
C VAL A 136 -7.48 -16.67 -19.23
N ILE A 137 -6.61 -16.87 -18.23
CA ILE A 137 -6.24 -18.19 -17.73
C ILE A 137 -6.93 -18.43 -16.40
N LEU A 138 -7.62 -19.57 -16.30
CA LEU A 138 -8.28 -20.03 -15.08
C LEU A 138 -7.42 -21.07 -14.36
N ASN A 139 -7.59 -21.17 -13.04
CA ASN A 139 -6.94 -22.16 -12.16
C ASN A 139 -7.62 -23.52 -12.14
N LEU A 140 -8.47 -23.84 -13.13
CA LEU A 140 -9.12 -25.13 -13.30
C LEU A 140 -8.71 -25.73 -14.65
N GLY A 141 -8.49 -27.05 -14.68
CA GLY A 141 -8.06 -27.76 -15.86
C GLY A 141 -8.80 -29.08 -16.10
N SER A 142 -8.21 -29.95 -16.91
CA SER A 142 -8.80 -31.26 -17.21
C SER A 142 -8.92 -32.16 -15.96
N ASP A 143 -8.02 -31.98 -14.96
CA ASP A 143 -8.08 -32.74 -13.71
C ASP A 143 -9.30 -32.35 -12.88
N ASP A 144 -9.83 -31.16 -13.09
CA ASP A 144 -11.04 -30.62 -12.47
C ASP A 144 -12.30 -30.90 -13.30
N GLY A 145 -12.14 -31.52 -14.46
CA GLY A 145 -13.24 -31.85 -15.38
C GLY A 145 -13.58 -30.76 -16.38
N VAL A 146 -12.71 -29.75 -16.54
CA VAL A 146 -12.87 -28.71 -17.57
C VAL A 146 -12.56 -29.31 -18.94
N ALA A 147 -13.39 -28.97 -19.93
CA ALA A 147 -13.22 -29.37 -21.34
C ALA A 147 -13.26 -28.13 -22.25
N SER A 148 -12.58 -28.24 -23.40
CA SER A 148 -12.68 -27.22 -24.46
C SER A 148 -14.13 -27.09 -24.93
N GLY A 149 -14.55 -25.86 -25.19
CA GLY A 149 -15.92 -25.52 -25.57
C GLY A 149 -16.84 -25.19 -24.37
N MET A 150 -16.41 -25.42 -23.13
CA MET A 150 -17.22 -25.04 -21.99
C MET A 150 -17.39 -23.53 -21.89
N SER A 151 -18.59 -23.08 -21.52
CA SER A 151 -18.93 -21.68 -21.31
C SER A 151 -18.41 -21.19 -19.95
N VAL A 152 -17.94 -19.95 -19.91
CA VAL A 152 -17.53 -19.25 -18.69
C VAL A 152 -18.49 -18.10 -18.44
N ILE A 153 -19.09 -18.08 -17.27
CA ILE A 153 -20.11 -17.09 -16.85
C ILE A 153 -19.69 -16.37 -15.57
N ASN A 154 -20.25 -15.20 -15.38
CA ASN A 154 -20.27 -14.50 -14.08
C ASN A 154 -21.71 -14.13 -13.71
N GLN A 155 -21.87 -13.30 -12.67
CA GLN A 155 -23.19 -12.83 -12.22
C GLN A 155 -23.95 -12.00 -13.27
N ASN A 156 -23.25 -11.41 -14.24
CA ASN A 156 -23.81 -10.54 -15.27
C ASN A 156 -24.11 -11.30 -16.59
N GLY A 157 -23.64 -12.54 -16.72
CA GLY A 157 -23.86 -13.34 -17.91
C GLY A 157 -22.62 -14.04 -18.44
N LEU A 158 -22.65 -14.35 -19.74
CA LEU A 158 -21.57 -15.05 -20.44
C LEU A 158 -20.34 -14.15 -20.61
N ILE A 159 -19.17 -14.67 -20.19
CA ILE A 159 -17.88 -13.97 -20.34
C ILE A 159 -17.13 -14.48 -21.58
N GLY A 160 -17.18 -15.79 -21.84
CA GLY A 160 -16.38 -16.38 -22.89
C GLY A 160 -16.48 -17.90 -22.94
N ARG A 161 -15.57 -18.51 -23.67
CA ARG A 161 -15.51 -19.93 -23.90
C ARG A 161 -14.11 -20.49 -23.69
N VAL A 162 -14.00 -21.66 -23.07
CA VAL A 162 -12.74 -22.39 -22.94
C VAL A 162 -12.25 -22.84 -24.35
N ILE A 163 -11.06 -22.41 -24.74
CA ILE A 163 -10.44 -22.76 -26.02
C ILE A 163 -9.34 -23.80 -25.85
N ASN A 164 -8.59 -23.76 -24.75
CA ASN A 164 -7.47 -24.65 -24.49
C ASN A 164 -7.51 -25.15 -23.04
N VAL A 165 -7.17 -26.43 -22.84
CA VAL A 165 -7.21 -27.03 -21.48
C VAL A 165 -5.91 -27.78 -21.24
N GLN A 166 -5.31 -27.46 -20.08
CA GLN A 166 -4.15 -28.13 -19.50
C GLN A 166 -4.59 -28.91 -18.24
N PRO A 167 -3.74 -29.74 -17.63
CA PRO A 167 -4.15 -30.52 -16.47
C PRO A 167 -4.72 -29.67 -15.32
N SER A 168 -4.11 -28.55 -14.97
CA SER A 168 -4.48 -27.69 -13.82
C SER A 168 -4.94 -26.29 -14.20
N THR A 169 -4.97 -25.96 -15.49
CA THR A 169 -5.36 -24.62 -15.97
C THR A 169 -6.14 -24.72 -17.26
N SER A 170 -6.93 -23.71 -17.57
CA SER A 170 -7.61 -23.58 -18.86
C SER A 170 -7.53 -22.14 -19.38
N GLU A 171 -7.52 -22.01 -20.67
CA GLU A 171 -7.51 -20.73 -21.38
C GLU A 171 -8.89 -20.44 -21.95
N VAL A 172 -9.38 -19.24 -21.70
CA VAL A 172 -10.72 -18.79 -22.09
C VAL A 172 -10.60 -17.64 -23.05
N LEU A 173 -11.22 -17.76 -24.20
CA LEU A 173 -11.40 -16.66 -25.14
C LEU A 173 -12.59 -15.82 -24.69
N LEU A 174 -12.34 -14.53 -24.47
CA LEU A 174 -13.38 -13.60 -24.04
C LEU A 174 -14.36 -13.30 -25.18
N LEU A 175 -15.59 -12.94 -24.84
CA LEU A 175 -16.60 -12.50 -25.82
C LEU A 175 -16.20 -11.18 -26.51
N SER A 176 -15.41 -10.36 -25.87
CA SER A 176 -14.87 -9.11 -26.45
C SER A 176 -13.84 -9.36 -27.56
N ASP A 177 -13.30 -10.57 -27.66
CA ASP A 177 -12.35 -10.93 -28.70
C ASP A 177 -13.01 -10.96 -30.09
N ARG A 178 -12.29 -10.49 -31.11
CA ARG A 178 -12.75 -10.48 -32.51
C ARG A 178 -13.01 -11.87 -33.11
N GLU A 179 -12.34 -12.88 -32.58
CA GLU A 179 -12.53 -14.28 -33.01
C GLU A 179 -13.67 -14.98 -32.25
N SER A 180 -14.27 -14.25 -31.27
CA SER A 180 -15.37 -14.75 -30.46
C SER A 180 -16.71 -14.37 -31.06
N ALA A 181 -17.54 -15.35 -31.30
CA ALA A 181 -18.90 -15.16 -31.79
C ALA A 181 -19.85 -16.09 -31.03
N VAL A 182 -21.02 -15.59 -30.67
CA VAL A 182 -22.06 -16.38 -30.02
C VAL A 182 -23.43 -16.07 -30.57
N GLY A 183 -24.24 -17.10 -30.75
CA GLY A 183 -25.63 -16.92 -31.14
C GLY A 183 -26.42 -16.18 -30.07
N ALA A 184 -27.04 -15.08 -30.45
CA ALA A 184 -27.75 -14.18 -29.54
C ALA A 184 -29.19 -13.95 -30.00
N ARG A 185 -30.07 -13.57 -29.06
CA ARG A 185 -31.45 -13.16 -29.33
C ARG A 185 -31.91 -12.12 -28.33
N VAL A 186 -32.91 -11.34 -28.75
CA VAL A 186 -33.58 -10.37 -27.89
C VAL A 186 -34.47 -11.14 -26.89
N TRP A 187 -34.30 -10.84 -25.60
CA TRP A 187 -35.06 -11.50 -24.53
C TRP A 187 -36.56 -11.28 -24.63
N ALA A 188 -36.98 -10.04 -24.89
CA ALA A 188 -38.38 -9.64 -24.88
C ALA A 188 -39.21 -10.31 -25.98
N THR A 189 -38.70 -10.34 -27.20
CA THR A 189 -39.42 -10.88 -28.38
C THR A 189 -39.10 -12.34 -28.63
N ARG A 190 -37.87 -12.78 -28.29
CA ARG A 190 -37.29 -14.10 -28.60
C ARG A 190 -37.30 -14.49 -30.11
N GLU A 191 -37.80 -13.62 -30.95
CA GLU A 191 -37.92 -13.82 -32.38
C GLU A 191 -36.73 -13.30 -33.16
N THR A 192 -36.15 -12.20 -32.66
CA THR A 192 -34.97 -11.60 -33.29
C THR A 192 -33.71 -12.36 -32.87
N ILE A 193 -33.12 -13.04 -33.84
CA ILE A 193 -31.92 -13.84 -33.69
C ILE A 193 -30.78 -13.17 -34.47
N GLY A 194 -29.59 -13.15 -33.89
CA GLY A 194 -28.38 -12.64 -34.49
C GLY A 194 -27.14 -13.33 -33.92
N VAL A 195 -25.99 -12.78 -34.22
CA VAL A 195 -24.70 -13.23 -33.70
C VAL A 195 -24.06 -12.04 -32.99
N ALA A 196 -23.68 -12.21 -31.73
CA ALA A 196 -22.87 -11.25 -30.99
C ALA A 196 -21.39 -11.58 -31.17
N GLU A 197 -20.64 -10.63 -31.71
CA GLU A 197 -19.20 -10.72 -31.92
C GLU A 197 -18.46 -9.62 -31.12
N GLY A 198 -17.19 -9.85 -30.84
CA GLY A 198 -16.34 -8.84 -30.21
C GLY A 198 -16.17 -7.61 -31.11
N GLY A 199 -16.37 -6.40 -30.55
CA GLY A 199 -16.49 -5.14 -31.32
C GLY A 199 -15.20 -4.56 -31.89
N GLY A 200 -14.20 -5.36 -32.13
CA GLY A 200 -12.99 -4.94 -32.86
C GLY A 200 -12.10 -3.96 -32.12
N ASP A 201 -12.12 -2.68 -32.46
CA ASP A 201 -11.21 -1.67 -31.89
C ASP A 201 -11.64 -1.16 -30.50
N ASN A 202 -12.78 -1.63 -29.98
CA ASN A 202 -13.30 -1.19 -28.69
C ASN A 202 -13.85 -2.38 -27.90
N ASP A 203 -13.00 -2.95 -27.06
CA ASP A 203 -13.28 -4.14 -26.23
C ASP A 203 -14.44 -3.97 -25.23
N ALA A 204 -14.99 -2.76 -25.13
CA ALA A 204 -16.11 -2.47 -24.25
C ALA A 204 -17.48 -2.85 -24.81
N PHE A 205 -17.57 -3.20 -26.11
CA PHE A 205 -18.83 -3.45 -26.78
C PHE A 205 -18.78 -4.74 -27.60
N LEU A 206 -19.94 -5.38 -27.70
CA LEU A 206 -20.20 -6.46 -28.68
C LEU A 206 -21.01 -5.90 -29.84
N GLU A 207 -20.74 -6.35 -31.03
CA GLU A 207 -21.55 -6.04 -32.19
C GLU A 207 -22.57 -7.15 -32.44
N LEU A 208 -23.83 -6.78 -32.61
CA LEU A 208 -24.89 -7.73 -32.97
C LEU A 208 -25.09 -7.71 -34.48
N ILE A 209 -24.66 -8.77 -35.12
CA ILE A 209 -24.67 -8.91 -36.59
C ILE A 209 -25.61 -10.03 -37.04
N HIS A 210 -25.77 -10.19 -38.38
CA HIS A 210 -26.63 -11.20 -38.99
C HIS A 210 -28.10 -11.15 -38.54
N LEU A 211 -28.58 -9.94 -38.26
CA LEU A 211 -29.98 -9.70 -37.94
C LEU A 211 -30.89 -9.89 -39.19
N ALA A 212 -32.12 -10.35 -38.96
CA ALA A 212 -33.15 -10.34 -39.99
C ALA A 212 -33.46 -8.91 -40.41
N HIS A 213 -33.83 -8.69 -41.66
CA HIS A 213 -34.09 -7.33 -42.19
C HIS A 213 -35.27 -6.62 -41.51
N ASP A 214 -36.16 -7.38 -40.90
CA ASP A 214 -37.33 -6.95 -40.16
C ASP A 214 -37.14 -7.02 -38.63
N ALA A 215 -35.89 -7.13 -38.19
CA ALA A 215 -35.57 -7.22 -36.77
C ALA A 215 -35.93 -5.90 -36.03
N GLU A 216 -36.81 -6.02 -35.06
CA GLU A 216 -37.17 -4.92 -34.15
C GLU A 216 -36.28 -5.00 -32.89
N ILE A 217 -35.33 -4.07 -32.75
CA ILE A 217 -34.46 -3.92 -31.58
C ILE A 217 -34.54 -2.50 -31.11
N GLN A 218 -34.71 -2.28 -29.82
CA GLN A 218 -34.79 -0.97 -29.18
C GLN A 218 -33.61 -0.78 -28.21
N GLU A 219 -33.24 0.45 -27.97
CA GLU A 219 -32.26 0.78 -26.94
C GLU A 219 -32.80 0.38 -25.57
N GLY A 220 -32.02 -0.41 -24.83
CA GLY A 220 -32.43 -0.97 -23.52
C GLY A 220 -32.90 -2.42 -23.58
N ASP A 221 -33.01 -3.01 -24.80
CA ASP A 221 -33.34 -4.42 -24.91
C ASP A 221 -32.23 -5.32 -24.36
N GLU A 222 -32.61 -6.32 -23.60
CA GLU A 222 -31.69 -7.33 -23.07
C GLU A 222 -31.42 -8.40 -24.12
N ILE A 223 -30.13 -8.69 -24.35
CA ILE A 223 -29.66 -9.70 -25.29
C ILE A 223 -29.19 -10.92 -24.50
N ILE A 224 -29.72 -12.07 -24.85
CA ILE A 224 -29.35 -13.37 -24.26
C ILE A 224 -28.79 -14.32 -25.31
N THR A 225 -28.12 -15.38 -24.87
CA THR A 225 -27.70 -16.46 -25.77
C THR A 225 -28.91 -17.11 -26.46
N SER A 226 -28.78 -17.45 -27.74
CA SER A 226 -29.89 -18.00 -28.52
C SER A 226 -30.28 -19.43 -28.09
N GLY A 227 -29.31 -20.20 -27.55
CA GLY A 227 -29.47 -21.61 -27.22
C GLY A 227 -29.59 -22.51 -28.46
N LEU A 228 -29.30 -21.98 -29.62
CA LEU A 228 -29.35 -22.75 -30.89
C LEU A 228 -28.06 -23.53 -31.19
N ASP A 229 -26.98 -23.13 -30.54
CA ASP A 229 -25.71 -23.86 -30.57
C ASP A 229 -25.67 -24.82 -29.37
N SER A 230 -25.18 -26.03 -29.57
CA SER A 230 -25.07 -27.04 -28.50
C SER A 230 -24.03 -26.72 -27.42
N ILE A 231 -23.32 -25.60 -27.56
CA ILE A 231 -22.26 -25.15 -26.67
C ILE A 231 -22.73 -24.09 -25.67
N PHE A 232 -23.83 -23.36 -25.97
CA PHE A 232 -24.36 -22.26 -25.16
C PHE A 232 -25.84 -22.44 -24.83
#